data_6ff8d8e7058df9335895e2215c105a05
#
_entry.id   6ff8d8e7058df9335895e2215c105a05
#
_cell.length_a   1.000
_cell.length_b   1.000
_cell.length_c   1.000
_cell.angle_alpha   90.00
_cell.angle_beta   90.00
_cell.angle_gamma   90.00
#
_symmetry.space_group_name_H-M   'P 1'
#
loop_
_entity.id
_entity.type
_entity.pdbx_description
1 polymer ?
#
loop_
_entity_poly.entity_id
_entity_poly.type
_entity_poly.pdbx_seq_one_letter_code
_entity_poly.pdbx_strand_id
1 'polypeptide(L)'
;MSMNLTKEQVNALNQPIDKRNVSERWADKRKTLKLAYIESWHVIREANRIFNYDWSSETLKMDLVHADNFCVTYIARVRVIVNGIVKEGYGAGHGRGERVPVGDKHESAVKEAESDARKRALMQFGDQFGLSLYDKEKNWQKTTPPVNNSVTTVDTPKQKKEQPLKSDVIPDALSKQERQMIINQLHSLNTSENEKDIKLFHDLELYCRKTFPIPPEGRFSDYIQEKQHKVIIDDYLRPYRK
;
A
#
# COMPACT_ATOMS: atom_id res chain seq x y z
N MET A 1 7.72 3.51 -36.83
CA MET A 1 7.46 4.17 -35.55
C MET A 1 8.76 4.19 -34.75
N SER A 2 9.15 5.34 -34.19
CA SER A 2 10.39 5.44 -33.40
C SER A 2 10.23 4.64 -32.08
N MET A 3 11.12 3.67 -31.85
CA MET A 3 11.16 2.89 -30.58
C MET A 3 11.79 3.70 -29.44
N ASN A 4 11.43 4.95 -29.29
CA ASN A 4 12.05 5.84 -28.31
C ASN A 4 11.00 6.50 -27.43
N LEU A 5 11.34 6.66 -26.15
CA LEU A 5 10.59 7.52 -25.23
C LEU A 5 10.71 8.98 -25.67
N THR A 6 9.65 9.76 -25.46
CA THR A 6 9.73 11.20 -25.70
C THR A 6 10.62 11.87 -24.65
N LYS A 7 11.09 13.10 -24.94
CA LYS A 7 11.89 13.87 -23.98
C LYS A 7 11.11 14.12 -22.67
N GLU A 8 9.82 14.38 -22.78
CA GLU A 8 8.92 14.59 -21.64
C GLU A 8 8.81 13.32 -20.79
N GLN A 9 8.67 12.15 -21.41
CA GLN A 9 8.66 10.86 -20.72
C GLN A 9 9.99 10.59 -20.01
N VAL A 10 11.13 10.81 -20.68
CA VAL A 10 12.46 10.63 -20.08
C VAL A 10 12.65 11.59 -18.89
N ASN A 11 12.25 12.85 -19.03
CA ASN A 11 12.33 13.82 -17.96
C ASN A 11 11.45 13.40 -16.76
N ALA A 12 10.23 12.94 -17.02
CA ALA A 12 9.32 12.47 -15.96
C ALA A 12 9.87 11.24 -15.23
N LEU A 13 10.46 10.29 -15.95
CA LEU A 13 11.04 9.06 -15.40
C LEU A 13 12.25 9.34 -14.48
N ASN A 14 13.04 10.37 -14.80
CA ASN A 14 14.24 10.76 -14.05
C ASN A 14 13.93 11.72 -12.90
N GLN A 15 12.67 12.13 -12.69
CA GLN A 15 12.34 12.94 -11.53
C GLN A 15 12.51 12.13 -10.24
N PRO A 16 12.99 12.77 -9.16
CA PRO A 16 13.02 12.13 -7.85
C PRO A 16 11.64 11.63 -7.44
N ILE A 17 11.59 10.46 -6.82
CA ILE A 17 10.34 9.94 -6.28
C ILE A 17 9.84 10.81 -5.13
N ASP A 18 8.54 11.10 -5.12
CA ASP A 18 7.90 11.77 -3.99
C ASP A 18 7.90 10.85 -2.76
N LYS A 19 8.50 11.30 -1.67
CA LYS A 19 8.60 10.55 -0.41
C LYS A 19 7.25 10.11 0.15
N ARG A 20 6.18 10.84 -0.15
CA ARG A 20 4.80 10.49 0.24
C ARG A 20 4.31 9.20 -0.39
N ASN A 21 4.88 8.83 -1.54
CA ASN A 21 4.54 7.61 -2.27
C ASN A 21 5.46 6.42 -1.93
N VAL A 22 6.42 6.63 -1.02
CA VAL A 22 7.32 5.58 -0.54
C VAL A 22 6.80 5.03 0.77
N SER A 23 6.51 3.74 0.78
CA SER A 23 6.16 2.98 1.98
C SER A 23 7.39 2.29 2.56
N GLU A 24 7.39 2.04 3.86
CA GLU A 24 8.46 1.30 4.53
C GLU A 24 7.89 0.05 5.22
N ARG A 25 8.61 -1.05 5.13
CA ARG A 25 8.32 -2.27 5.90
C ARG A 25 9.57 -2.80 6.57
N TRP A 26 9.41 -3.51 7.68
CA TRP A 26 10.51 -4.25 8.28
C TRP A 26 10.85 -5.47 7.42
N ALA A 27 12.15 -5.66 7.15
CA ALA A 27 12.63 -6.83 6.42
C ALA A 27 12.61 -8.09 7.27
N ASP A 28 12.74 -7.93 8.58
CA ASP A 28 12.88 -9.02 9.54
C ASP A 28 11.96 -8.84 10.77
N LYS A 29 11.71 -9.96 11.47
CA LYS A 29 10.92 -9.95 12.71
C LYS A 29 11.60 -9.18 13.85
N ARG A 30 12.93 -9.04 13.82
CA ARG A 30 13.71 -8.31 14.83
C ARG A 30 13.69 -6.81 14.63
N LYS A 31 13.08 -6.34 13.52
CA LYS A 31 12.97 -4.93 13.17
C LYS A 31 14.33 -4.22 13.07
N THR A 32 15.33 -4.92 12.52
CA THR A 32 16.69 -4.40 12.37
C THR A 32 16.88 -3.64 11.07
N LEU A 33 16.13 -4.02 10.02
CA LEU A 33 16.27 -3.44 8.68
C LEU A 33 14.91 -3.00 8.15
N LYS A 34 14.80 -1.73 7.79
CA LYS A 34 13.67 -1.18 7.04
C LYS A 34 13.96 -1.21 5.55
N LEU A 35 13.00 -1.69 4.78
CA LEU A 35 12.99 -1.65 3.31
C LEU A 35 11.99 -0.63 2.84
N ALA A 36 12.45 0.29 2.00
CA ALA A 36 11.58 1.22 1.28
C ALA A 36 11.03 0.53 0.03
N TYR A 37 9.77 0.78 -0.29
CA TYR A 37 9.12 0.23 -1.48
C TYR A 37 7.99 1.14 -1.97
N ILE A 38 7.53 0.88 -3.18
CA ILE A 38 6.37 1.56 -3.77
C ILE A 38 5.23 0.55 -3.89
N GLU A 39 4.02 0.98 -3.56
CA GLU A 39 2.82 0.19 -3.75
C GLU A 39 2.51 -0.04 -5.23
N SER A 40 2.02 -1.23 -5.58
CA SER A 40 1.75 -1.61 -6.98
C SER A 40 0.74 -0.70 -7.66
N TRP A 41 -0.30 -0.27 -6.95
CA TRP A 41 -1.30 0.65 -7.51
C TRP A 41 -0.69 2.00 -7.91
N HIS A 42 0.29 2.50 -7.12
CA HIS A 42 0.98 3.75 -7.43
C HIS A 42 1.86 3.59 -8.68
N VAL A 43 2.60 2.49 -8.78
CA VAL A 43 3.43 2.17 -9.95
C VAL A 43 2.60 2.14 -11.23
N ILE A 44 1.43 1.49 -11.20
CA ILE A 44 0.51 1.43 -12.35
C ILE A 44 -0.03 2.82 -12.68
N ARG A 45 -0.42 3.60 -11.68
CA ARG A 45 -0.91 4.98 -11.86
C ARG A 45 0.15 5.86 -12.53
N GLU A 46 1.40 5.77 -12.09
CA GLU A 46 2.50 6.53 -12.67
C GLU A 46 2.84 6.05 -14.09
N ALA A 47 2.77 4.76 -14.37
CA ALA A 47 2.92 4.23 -15.72
C ALA A 47 1.85 4.79 -16.66
N ASN A 48 0.59 4.79 -16.24
CA ASN A 48 -0.51 5.38 -17.00
C ASN A 48 -0.30 6.89 -17.26
N ARG A 49 0.15 7.63 -16.24
CA ARG A 49 0.43 9.07 -16.34
C ARG A 49 1.59 9.37 -17.28
N ILE A 50 2.74 8.68 -17.10
CA ILE A 50 3.97 8.97 -17.85
C ILE A 50 3.89 8.48 -19.30
N PHE A 51 3.30 7.31 -19.49
CA PHE A 51 3.18 6.68 -20.81
C PHE A 51 1.84 6.98 -21.50
N ASN A 52 0.98 7.81 -20.88
CA ASN A 52 -0.33 8.20 -21.43
C ASN A 52 -1.18 6.97 -21.84
N TYR A 53 -1.17 5.91 -20.99
CA TYR A 53 -1.82 4.62 -21.25
C TYR A 53 -1.26 3.83 -22.46
N ASP A 54 -0.23 4.33 -23.13
CA ASP A 54 0.41 3.65 -24.29
C ASP A 54 1.52 2.70 -23.78
N TRP A 55 1.10 1.71 -23.04
CA TRP A 55 1.96 0.63 -22.55
C TRP A 55 1.15 -0.64 -22.32
N SER A 56 1.82 -1.78 -22.31
CA SER A 56 1.21 -3.07 -22.01
C SER A 56 2.08 -3.90 -21.07
N SER A 57 1.44 -4.82 -20.35
CA SER A 57 2.14 -5.84 -19.58
C SER A 57 1.57 -7.23 -19.86
N GLU A 58 2.43 -8.21 -19.93
CA GLU A 58 2.12 -9.60 -20.20
C GLU A 58 2.82 -10.50 -19.20
N THR A 59 2.08 -11.42 -18.58
CA THR A 59 2.67 -12.45 -17.73
C THR A 59 3.12 -13.60 -18.62
N LEU A 60 4.43 -13.68 -18.86
CA LEU A 60 5.04 -14.69 -19.74
C LEU A 60 5.09 -16.07 -19.10
N LYS A 61 5.27 -16.12 -17.78
CA LYS A 61 5.43 -17.36 -17.03
C LYS A 61 4.97 -17.19 -15.58
N MET A 62 4.39 -18.25 -15.04
CA MET A 62 4.01 -18.37 -13.64
C MET A 62 4.31 -19.79 -13.17
N ASP A 63 5.36 -19.94 -12.39
CA ASP A 63 5.81 -21.24 -11.91
C ASP A 63 5.48 -21.44 -10.43
N LEU A 64 4.85 -22.54 -10.08
CA LEU A 64 4.79 -23.04 -8.71
C LEU A 64 6.13 -23.68 -8.37
N VAL A 65 6.91 -23.08 -7.48
CA VAL A 65 8.26 -23.56 -7.11
C VAL A 65 8.30 -24.26 -5.77
N HIS A 66 7.30 -24.03 -4.93
CA HIS A 66 7.16 -24.70 -3.63
C HIS A 66 5.70 -24.80 -3.22
N ALA A 67 5.30 -25.94 -2.69
CA ALA A 67 3.98 -26.11 -2.07
C ALA A 67 4.07 -27.13 -0.93
N ASP A 68 3.65 -26.72 0.26
CA ASP A 68 3.41 -27.60 1.41
C ASP A 68 2.16 -27.15 2.17
N ASN A 69 1.87 -27.77 3.31
CA ASN A 69 0.70 -27.44 4.12
C ASN A 69 0.72 -26.04 4.71
N PHE A 70 1.89 -25.42 4.83
CA PHE A 70 2.07 -24.09 5.43
C PHE A 70 2.26 -23.00 4.39
N CYS A 71 3.01 -23.27 3.30
CA CYS A 71 3.45 -22.26 2.36
C CYS A 71 3.33 -22.75 0.91
N VAL A 72 2.86 -21.85 0.04
CA VAL A 72 3.01 -21.99 -1.41
C VAL A 72 3.83 -20.81 -1.92
N THR A 73 4.67 -21.04 -2.93
CA THR A 73 5.52 -20.01 -3.53
C THR A 73 5.44 -20.08 -5.04
N TYR A 74 5.14 -18.94 -5.64
CA TYR A 74 5.17 -18.77 -7.09
C TYR A 74 6.28 -17.81 -7.50
N ILE A 75 6.82 -18.03 -8.70
CA ILE A 75 7.69 -17.08 -9.41
C ILE A 75 6.99 -16.70 -10.71
N ALA A 76 6.83 -15.39 -10.92
CA ALA A 76 6.31 -14.83 -12.15
C ALA A 76 7.42 -14.19 -12.98
N ARG A 77 7.30 -14.26 -14.31
CA ARG A 77 8.04 -13.45 -15.27
C ARG A 77 7.05 -12.58 -16.02
N VAL A 78 7.21 -11.27 -15.91
CA VAL A 78 6.35 -10.28 -16.55
C VAL A 78 7.17 -9.44 -17.53
N ARG A 79 6.61 -9.25 -18.71
CA ARG A 79 7.10 -8.33 -19.74
C ARG A 79 6.28 -7.05 -19.72
N VAL A 80 6.96 -5.92 -19.83
CA VAL A 80 6.35 -4.60 -20.04
C VAL A 80 6.87 -4.03 -21.36
N ILE A 81 5.97 -3.48 -22.16
CA ILE A 81 6.27 -2.88 -23.46
C ILE A 81 5.77 -1.44 -23.45
N VAL A 82 6.67 -0.51 -23.77
CA VAL A 82 6.38 0.92 -23.91
C VAL A 82 7.02 1.41 -25.20
N ASN A 83 6.25 1.89 -26.16
CA ASN A 83 6.75 2.36 -27.46
C ASN A 83 7.75 1.37 -28.16
N GLY A 84 7.49 0.07 -28.02
CA GLY A 84 8.36 -0.98 -28.54
C GLY A 84 9.59 -1.31 -27.67
N ILE A 85 9.87 -0.53 -26.62
CA ILE A 85 10.92 -0.86 -25.64
C ILE A 85 10.40 -1.96 -24.73
N VAL A 86 11.12 -3.07 -24.66
CA VAL A 86 10.75 -4.25 -23.87
C VAL A 86 11.60 -4.31 -22.61
N LYS A 87 10.95 -4.45 -21.45
CA LYS A 87 11.57 -4.73 -20.16
C LYS A 87 10.91 -5.93 -19.52
N GLU A 88 11.68 -6.77 -18.85
CA GLU A 88 11.18 -7.95 -18.17
C GLU A 88 11.61 -7.95 -16.70
N GLY A 89 10.74 -8.44 -15.85
CA GLY A 89 11.00 -8.58 -14.41
C GLY A 89 10.57 -9.96 -13.89
N TYR A 90 11.29 -10.44 -12.89
CA TYR A 90 10.91 -11.62 -12.13
C TYR A 90 10.44 -11.18 -10.75
N GLY A 91 9.39 -11.81 -10.26
CA GLY A 91 8.85 -11.58 -8.93
C GLY A 91 8.49 -12.89 -8.25
N ALA A 92 8.62 -12.92 -6.93
CA ALA A 92 8.21 -14.06 -6.12
C ALA A 92 7.04 -13.65 -5.21
N GLY A 93 6.08 -14.56 -5.05
CA GLY A 93 4.95 -14.40 -4.15
C GLY A 93 4.76 -15.61 -3.25
N HIS A 94 4.28 -15.36 -2.04
CA HIS A 94 4.11 -16.37 -1.00
C HIS A 94 2.72 -16.32 -0.38
N GLY A 95 2.01 -17.44 -0.42
CA GLY A 95 0.81 -17.65 0.39
C GLY A 95 1.16 -18.49 1.62
N ARG A 96 0.90 -17.99 2.84
CA ARG A 96 1.34 -18.65 4.08
C ARG A 96 0.22 -18.75 5.11
N GLY A 97 0.25 -19.79 5.91
CA GLY A 97 -0.59 -19.99 7.09
C GLY A 97 -1.18 -21.39 7.17
N GLU A 98 -1.14 -21.99 8.35
CA GLU A 98 -1.71 -23.32 8.61
C GLU A 98 -3.23 -23.35 8.47
N ARG A 99 -3.89 -22.27 8.91
CA ARG A 99 -5.36 -22.14 8.92
C ARG A 99 -5.93 -21.42 7.71
N VAL A 100 -5.08 -21.01 6.77
CA VAL A 100 -5.51 -20.35 5.53
C VAL A 100 -5.93 -21.42 4.53
N PRO A 101 -7.11 -21.32 3.90
CA PRO A 101 -7.53 -22.22 2.84
C PRO A 101 -6.48 -22.32 1.74
N VAL A 102 -6.33 -23.52 1.16
CA VAL A 102 -5.30 -23.77 0.13
C VAL A 102 -5.50 -22.84 -1.06
N GLY A 103 -6.72 -22.63 -1.51
CA GLY A 103 -7.05 -21.71 -2.61
C GLY A 103 -6.56 -20.28 -2.35
N ASP A 104 -6.81 -19.76 -1.15
CA ASP A 104 -6.43 -18.39 -0.77
C ASP A 104 -4.89 -18.22 -0.71
N LYS A 105 -4.16 -19.28 -0.30
CA LYS A 105 -2.69 -19.26 -0.35
C LYS A 105 -2.20 -19.14 -1.79
N HIS A 106 -2.76 -19.94 -2.71
CA HIS A 106 -2.40 -19.88 -4.12
C HIS A 106 -2.75 -18.52 -4.73
N GLU A 107 -3.96 -18.02 -4.47
CA GLU A 107 -4.41 -16.72 -4.96
C GLU A 107 -3.49 -15.58 -4.49
N SER A 108 -3.18 -15.55 -3.19
CA SER A 108 -2.29 -14.53 -2.60
C SER A 108 -0.89 -14.60 -3.22
N ALA A 109 -0.32 -15.81 -3.34
CA ALA A 109 1.02 -16.02 -3.88
C ALA A 109 1.11 -15.61 -5.36
N VAL A 110 0.12 -15.96 -6.17
CA VAL A 110 0.06 -15.59 -7.60
C VAL A 110 -0.03 -14.07 -7.76
N LYS A 111 -0.93 -13.41 -7.02
CA LYS A 111 -1.11 -11.95 -7.07
C LYS A 111 0.16 -11.21 -6.64
N GLU A 112 0.83 -11.68 -5.59
CA GLU A 112 2.08 -11.10 -5.10
C GLU A 112 3.20 -11.28 -6.13
N ALA A 113 3.39 -12.49 -6.69
CA ALA A 113 4.41 -12.80 -7.68
C ALA A 113 4.28 -11.93 -8.94
N GLU A 114 3.06 -11.84 -9.48
CA GLU A 114 2.78 -11.02 -10.66
C GLU A 114 3.02 -9.52 -10.39
N SER A 115 2.52 -9.02 -9.27
CA SER A 115 2.69 -7.62 -8.89
C SER A 115 4.15 -7.23 -8.68
N ASP A 116 4.96 -8.09 -8.04
CA ASP A 116 6.39 -7.85 -7.83
C ASP A 116 7.14 -7.91 -9.16
N ALA A 117 6.85 -8.89 -10.03
CA ALA A 117 7.45 -9.01 -11.35
C ALA A 117 7.19 -7.78 -12.21
N ARG A 118 5.93 -7.28 -12.25
CA ARG A 118 5.54 -6.07 -12.99
C ARG A 118 6.26 -4.83 -12.46
N LYS A 119 6.34 -4.66 -11.14
CA LYS A 119 7.09 -3.55 -10.53
C LYS A 119 8.56 -3.58 -10.93
N ARG A 120 9.21 -4.76 -10.94
CA ARG A 120 10.62 -4.92 -11.32
C ARG A 120 10.85 -4.64 -12.81
N ALA A 121 9.91 -4.98 -13.67
CA ALA A 121 9.97 -4.62 -15.08
C ALA A 121 9.86 -3.10 -15.27
N LEU A 122 8.88 -2.44 -14.63
CA LEU A 122 8.69 -0.99 -14.70
C LEU A 122 9.85 -0.21 -14.07
N MET A 123 10.42 -0.70 -12.97
CA MET A 123 11.55 -0.07 -12.29
C MET A 123 12.74 0.20 -13.22
N GLN A 124 12.95 -0.62 -14.26
CA GLN A 124 14.03 -0.45 -15.24
C GLN A 124 13.84 0.77 -16.15
N PHE A 125 12.69 1.44 -16.09
CA PHE A 125 12.47 2.68 -16.83
C PHE A 125 12.93 3.93 -16.08
N GLY A 126 13.03 3.91 -14.73
CA GLY A 126 13.55 5.06 -14.00
C GLY A 126 13.08 5.20 -12.55
N ASP A 127 13.47 6.32 -11.95
CA ASP A 127 13.32 6.60 -10.52
C ASP A 127 11.86 6.67 -10.05
N GLN A 128 10.95 7.10 -10.92
CA GLN A 128 9.52 7.15 -10.62
C GLN A 128 8.91 5.77 -10.31
N PHE A 129 9.57 4.69 -10.75
CA PHE A 129 9.17 3.32 -10.47
C PHE A 129 10.01 2.66 -9.37
N GLY A 130 10.79 3.44 -8.61
CA GLY A 130 11.52 2.99 -7.44
C GLY A 130 12.94 2.53 -7.69
N LEU A 131 13.54 2.84 -8.84
CA LEU A 131 14.94 2.52 -9.11
C LEU A 131 15.86 3.16 -8.05
N SER A 132 15.63 4.42 -7.71
CA SER A 132 16.40 5.16 -6.70
C SER A 132 16.29 4.58 -5.29
N LEU A 133 15.26 3.79 -4.98
CA LEU A 133 15.13 3.17 -3.65
C LEU A 133 16.20 2.10 -3.38
N TYR A 134 16.86 1.60 -4.44
CA TYR A 134 17.98 0.66 -4.34
C TYR A 134 19.33 1.35 -4.14
N ASP A 135 19.38 2.69 -4.17
CA ASP A 135 20.57 3.46 -3.85
C ASP A 135 20.92 3.29 -2.36
N LYS A 136 22.09 2.71 -2.09
CA LYS A 136 22.60 2.43 -0.73
C LYS A 136 22.85 3.71 0.06
N GLU A 137 23.17 4.80 -0.62
CA GLU A 137 23.41 6.12 0.01
C GLU A 137 22.11 6.85 0.32
N LYS A 138 20.97 6.29 -0.09
CA LYS A 138 19.63 6.84 0.13
C LYS A 138 19.50 8.30 -0.33
N ASN A 139 20.11 8.63 -1.48
CA ASN A 139 20.05 9.98 -2.02
C ASN A 139 18.62 10.45 -2.30
N TRP A 140 17.70 9.52 -2.61
CA TRP A 140 16.27 9.80 -2.75
C TRP A 140 15.64 10.42 -1.48
N GLN A 141 16.23 10.21 -0.28
CA GLN A 141 15.78 10.86 0.96
C GLN A 141 16.28 12.32 1.08
N LYS A 142 17.34 12.67 0.39
CA LYS A 142 18.00 13.99 0.46
C LYS A 142 17.41 14.97 -0.57
N THR A 143 16.85 14.47 -1.66
CA THR A 143 16.28 15.32 -2.73
C THR A 143 14.91 15.85 -2.32
N THR A 144 14.76 17.18 -2.40
CA THR A 144 13.45 17.82 -2.39
C THR A 144 12.90 17.75 -3.81
N PRO A 145 11.62 17.34 -4.04
CA PRO A 145 11.07 17.38 -5.39
C PRO A 145 11.17 18.79 -5.96
N PRO A 146 11.54 18.98 -7.22
CA PRO A 146 11.46 20.29 -7.84
C PRO A 146 10.01 20.77 -7.79
N VAL A 147 9.80 21.95 -7.22
CA VAL A 147 8.51 22.63 -7.30
C VAL A 147 8.30 22.94 -8.78
N ASN A 148 7.38 22.26 -9.45
CA ASN A 148 7.00 22.58 -10.81
C ASN A 148 6.28 23.93 -10.83
N ASN A 149 7.07 25.01 -10.92
CA ASN A 149 6.60 26.31 -11.35
C ASN A 149 6.71 26.40 -12.88
N SER A 150 5.73 25.83 -13.57
CA SER A 150 5.47 26.16 -14.96
C SER A 150 3.98 26.45 -15.10
N VAL A 151 3.62 27.64 -14.65
CA VAL A 151 2.36 28.28 -15.06
C VAL A 151 2.78 29.37 -16.04
N THR A 152 2.51 29.10 -17.31
CA THR A 152 2.50 30.11 -18.37
C THR A 152 1.49 31.19 -17.98
N THR A 153 1.95 32.42 -17.88
CA THR A 153 1.13 33.60 -17.62
C THR A 153 0.12 33.79 -18.75
N VAL A 154 -1.16 33.70 -18.38
CA VAL A 154 -2.24 34.36 -19.11
C VAL A 154 -2.90 35.29 -18.10
N ASP A 155 -2.80 36.60 -18.38
CA ASP A 155 -3.45 37.66 -17.64
C ASP A 155 -4.98 37.47 -17.61
N THR A 156 -5.58 37.55 -16.44
CA THR A 156 -6.89 38.17 -16.17
C THR A 156 -7.22 38.07 -14.66
N PRO A 157 -8.16 38.86 -14.12
CA PRO A 157 -7.90 39.92 -13.16
C PRO A 157 -8.10 39.53 -11.69
N LYS A 158 -7.54 40.38 -10.82
CA LYS A 158 -7.56 40.33 -9.35
C LYS A 158 -8.91 39.88 -8.76
N GLN A 159 -8.91 38.76 -8.08
CA GLN A 159 -9.85 38.47 -7.01
C GLN A 159 -9.12 38.02 -5.74
N LYS A 160 -9.58 38.63 -4.65
CA LYS A 160 -9.29 38.49 -3.23
C LYS A 160 -8.45 37.30 -2.78
N LYS A 161 -7.48 37.63 -1.93
CA LYS A 161 -6.74 36.75 -1.03
C LYS A 161 -7.72 35.82 -0.28
N GLU A 162 -7.69 34.54 -0.62
CA GLU A 162 -8.14 33.47 0.26
C GLU A 162 -6.91 32.80 0.87
N GLN A 163 -6.98 32.57 2.16
CA GLN A 163 -5.94 31.96 3.00
C GLN A 163 -5.69 30.52 2.59
N PRO A 164 -4.51 29.93 2.83
CA PRO A 164 -4.23 28.54 2.49
C PRO A 164 -5.19 27.62 3.25
N LEU A 165 -5.92 26.78 2.51
CA LEU A 165 -6.70 25.69 3.10
C LEU A 165 -5.77 24.82 3.95
N LYS A 166 -6.05 24.81 5.23
CA LYS A 166 -5.53 23.81 6.17
C LYS A 166 -5.95 22.44 5.65
N SER A 167 -5.01 21.49 5.69
CA SER A 167 -5.27 20.06 5.52
C SER A 167 -6.59 19.70 6.18
N ASP A 168 -7.51 19.07 5.44
CA ASP A 168 -8.75 18.48 5.95
C ASP A 168 -8.40 17.39 6.97
N VAL A 169 -8.18 17.82 8.20
CA VAL A 169 -8.30 16.98 9.37
C VAL A 169 -9.80 16.80 9.55
N ILE A 170 -10.30 15.60 9.28
CA ILE A 170 -11.67 15.23 9.61
C ILE A 170 -11.82 15.55 11.11
N PRO A 171 -12.72 16.46 11.51
CA PRO A 171 -12.77 16.96 12.89
C PRO A 171 -13.02 15.88 13.96
N ASP A 172 -13.44 14.68 13.51
CA ASP A 172 -13.83 13.54 14.35
C ASP A 172 -12.87 12.34 14.26
N ALA A 173 -11.73 12.48 13.60
CA ALA A 173 -10.75 11.40 13.52
C ALA A 173 -10.07 11.15 14.88
N LEU A 174 -9.90 9.86 15.23
CA LEU A 174 -9.09 9.44 16.37
C LEU A 174 -7.61 9.79 16.14
N SER A 175 -6.94 10.26 17.20
CA SER A 175 -5.48 10.37 17.17
C SER A 175 -4.84 8.97 17.05
N LYS A 176 -3.61 8.92 16.53
CA LYS A 176 -2.84 7.65 16.42
C LYS A 176 -2.70 6.94 17.79
N GLN A 177 -2.56 7.71 18.86
CA GLN A 177 -2.41 7.18 20.21
C GLN A 177 -3.72 6.57 20.72
N GLU A 178 -4.84 7.27 20.58
CA GLU A 178 -6.16 6.78 20.97
C GLU A 178 -6.55 5.52 20.20
N ARG A 179 -6.32 5.52 18.89
CA ARG A 179 -6.56 4.34 18.04
C ARG A 179 -5.72 3.14 18.51
N GLN A 180 -4.42 3.34 18.79
CA GLN A 180 -3.55 2.27 19.27
C GLN A 180 -3.97 1.71 20.62
N MET A 181 -4.44 2.57 21.52
CA MET A 181 -4.97 2.12 22.82
C MET A 181 -6.18 1.21 22.68
N ILE A 182 -7.14 1.57 21.81
CA ILE A 182 -8.32 0.73 21.53
C ILE A 182 -7.90 -0.60 20.91
N ILE A 183 -7.02 -0.58 19.90
CA ILE A 183 -6.53 -1.80 19.26
C ILE A 183 -5.82 -2.72 20.26
N ASN A 184 -5.00 -2.19 21.17
CA ASN A 184 -4.33 -2.97 22.19
C ASN A 184 -5.33 -3.59 23.19
N GLN A 185 -6.36 -2.84 23.57
CA GLN A 185 -7.43 -3.34 24.45
C GLN A 185 -8.20 -4.48 23.76
N LEU A 186 -8.58 -4.33 22.49
CA LEU A 186 -9.26 -5.37 21.72
C LEU A 186 -8.39 -6.61 21.53
N HIS A 187 -7.10 -6.41 21.28
CA HIS A 187 -6.15 -7.51 21.16
C HIS A 187 -6.01 -8.29 22.46
N SER A 188 -5.97 -7.61 23.63
CA SER A 188 -5.88 -8.28 24.93
C SER A 188 -7.11 -9.14 25.21
N LEU A 189 -8.31 -8.71 24.82
CA LEU A 189 -9.52 -9.52 24.94
C LEU A 189 -9.49 -10.76 24.03
N ASN A 190 -9.04 -10.59 22.77
CA ASN A 190 -9.01 -11.68 21.79
C ASN A 190 -7.92 -12.72 22.08
N THR A 191 -6.85 -12.34 22.78
CA THR A 191 -5.72 -13.22 23.15
C THR A 191 -5.73 -13.65 24.62
N SER A 192 -6.81 -13.38 25.34
CA SER A 192 -7.00 -13.80 26.73
C SER A 192 -7.11 -15.33 26.83
N GLU A 193 -6.58 -15.91 27.91
CA GLU A 193 -6.81 -17.33 28.25
C GLU A 193 -8.23 -17.56 28.81
N ASN A 194 -8.96 -16.50 29.10
CA ASN A 194 -10.33 -16.56 29.66
C ASN A 194 -11.35 -16.59 28.51
N GLU A 195 -12.09 -17.69 28.41
CA GLU A 195 -13.14 -17.86 27.40
C GLU A 195 -14.20 -16.75 27.40
N LYS A 196 -14.45 -16.12 28.57
CA LYS A 196 -15.41 -15.01 28.66
C LYS A 196 -14.92 -13.75 27.97
N ASP A 197 -13.60 -13.49 27.99
CA ASP A 197 -13.00 -12.34 27.32
C ASP A 197 -13.00 -12.54 25.82
N ILE A 198 -12.68 -13.74 25.35
CA ILE A 198 -12.73 -14.11 23.92
C ILE A 198 -14.17 -13.98 23.42
N LYS A 199 -15.15 -14.48 24.18
CA LYS A 199 -16.56 -14.34 23.80
C LYS A 199 -16.99 -12.88 23.77
N LEU A 200 -16.59 -12.08 24.76
CA LEU A 200 -16.87 -10.65 24.81
C LEU A 200 -16.29 -9.92 23.58
N PHE A 201 -15.08 -10.28 23.13
CA PHE A 201 -14.49 -9.72 21.92
C PHE A 201 -15.31 -10.06 20.68
N HIS A 202 -15.73 -11.32 20.51
CA HIS A 202 -16.54 -11.72 19.36
C HIS A 202 -17.92 -11.06 19.33
N ASP A 203 -18.56 -10.96 20.49
CA ASP A 203 -19.87 -10.30 20.62
C ASP A 203 -19.77 -8.80 20.32
N LEU A 204 -18.70 -8.14 20.78
CA LEU A 204 -18.38 -6.74 20.43
C LEU A 204 -18.10 -6.57 18.94
N GLU A 205 -17.29 -7.44 18.36
CA GLU A 205 -17.00 -7.39 16.92
C GLU A 205 -18.29 -7.51 16.09
N LEU A 206 -19.16 -8.45 16.45
CA LEU A 206 -20.45 -8.65 15.77
C LEU A 206 -21.37 -7.42 15.92
N TYR A 207 -21.38 -6.80 17.10
CA TYR A 207 -22.13 -5.57 17.36
C TYR A 207 -21.62 -4.41 16.51
N CYS A 208 -20.30 -4.21 16.45
CA CYS A 208 -19.68 -3.16 15.65
C CYS A 208 -19.90 -3.38 14.15
N ARG A 209 -19.85 -4.63 13.66
CA ARG A 209 -20.15 -4.94 12.24
C ARG A 209 -21.59 -4.64 11.84
N LYS A 210 -22.53 -4.65 12.79
CA LYS A 210 -23.91 -4.22 12.56
C LYS A 210 -24.08 -2.70 12.60
N THR A 211 -23.21 -2.01 13.33
CA THR A 211 -23.31 -0.57 13.58
C THR A 211 -22.47 0.24 12.59
N PHE A 212 -21.34 -0.31 12.14
CA PHE A 212 -20.44 0.32 11.16
C PHE A 212 -20.49 -0.43 9.82
N PRO A 213 -20.25 0.26 8.68
CA PRO A 213 -20.18 -0.38 7.37
C PRO A 213 -18.85 -1.13 7.18
N ILE A 214 -18.61 -2.18 7.98
CA ILE A 214 -17.42 -3.03 7.90
C ILE A 214 -17.70 -4.15 6.91
N PRO A 215 -16.93 -4.30 5.80
CA PRO A 215 -17.07 -5.42 4.88
C PRO A 215 -16.83 -6.75 5.59
N PRO A 216 -17.47 -7.85 5.14
CA PRO A 216 -17.30 -9.17 5.75
C PRO A 216 -15.85 -9.63 5.89
N GLU A 217 -15.01 -9.37 4.88
CA GLU A 217 -13.58 -9.66 4.84
C GLU A 217 -12.69 -8.60 5.51
N GLY A 218 -13.27 -7.47 5.94
CA GLY A 218 -12.53 -6.38 6.58
C GLY A 218 -12.13 -6.73 8.02
N ARG A 219 -10.88 -6.44 8.42
CA ARG A 219 -10.45 -6.57 9.82
C ARG A 219 -11.11 -5.48 10.65
N PHE A 220 -11.78 -5.84 11.72
CA PHE A 220 -12.47 -4.91 12.61
C PHE A 220 -11.60 -3.72 13.06
N SER A 221 -10.35 -3.98 13.45
CA SER A 221 -9.39 -2.95 13.89
C SER A 221 -9.09 -1.87 12.86
N ASP A 222 -9.21 -2.18 11.56
CA ASP A 222 -8.88 -1.24 10.49
C ASP A 222 -9.95 -0.16 10.32
N TYR A 223 -11.16 -0.44 10.80
CA TYR A 223 -12.32 0.46 10.70
C TYR A 223 -12.51 1.34 11.94
N ILE A 224 -11.68 1.20 12.98
CA ILE A 224 -11.68 2.08 14.15
C ILE A 224 -10.86 3.33 13.82
N GLN A 225 -11.51 4.34 13.25
CA GLN A 225 -10.83 5.55 12.77
C GLN A 225 -11.41 6.85 13.35
N GLU A 226 -12.67 6.85 13.77
CA GLU A 226 -13.40 8.03 14.21
C GLU A 226 -13.71 7.98 15.71
N LYS A 227 -13.87 9.14 16.34
CA LYS A 227 -14.21 9.25 17.78
C LYS A 227 -15.51 8.55 18.13
N GLN A 228 -16.51 8.58 17.24
CA GLN A 228 -17.75 7.85 17.42
C GLN A 228 -17.54 6.34 17.56
N HIS A 229 -16.57 5.76 16.84
CA HIS A 229 -16.22 4.34 16.97
C HIS A 229 -15.69 4.02 18.37
N LYS A 230 -14.86 4.91 18.93
CA LYS A 230 -14.38 4.80 20.31
C LYS A 230 -15.52 4.84 21.32
N VAL A 231 -16.44 5.80 21.17
CA VAL A 231 -17.59 5.94 22.08
C VAL A 231 -18.43 4.66 22.10
N ILE A 232 -18.74 4.10 20.93
CA ILE A 232 -19.54 2.88 20.82
C ILE A 232 -18.83 1.68 21.45
N ILE A 233 -17.52 1.53 21.24
CA ILE A 233 -16.71 0.46 21.84
C ILE A 233 -16.64 0.63 23.37
N ASP A 234 -16.38 1.85 23.86
CA ASP A 234 -16.29 2.17 25.27
C ASP A 234 -17.63 1.96 25.97
N ASP A 235 -18.75 2.34 25.37
CA ASP A 235 -20.10 2.12 25.91
C ASP A 235 -20.45 0.62 25.98
N TYR A 236 -20.10 -0.14 24.94
CA TYR A 236 -20.31 -1.59 24.94
C TYR A 236 -19.49 -2.29 26.04
N LEU A 237 -18.24 -1.90 26.23
CA LEU A 237 -17.34 -2.48 27.22
C LEU A 237 -17.56 -1.96 28.64
N ARG A 238 -18.29 -0.86 28.84
CA ARG A 238 -18.51 -0.22 30.16
C ARG A 238 -19.02 -1.17 31.21
N PRO A 239 -20.03 -2.07 30.99
CA PRO A 239 -20.52 -3.01 31.98
C PRO A 239 -19.50 -4.07 32.44
N TYR A 240 -18.44 -4.27 31.62
CA TYR A 240 -17.44 -5.32 31.84
C TYR A 240 -16.11 -4.79 32.40
N ARG A 241 -15.96 -3.45 32.49
CA ARG A 241 -14.83 -2.81 33.19
C ARG A 241 -15.10 -2.85 34.72
N LYS A 242 -14.29 -3.66 35.44
CA LYS A 242 -14.23 -3.65 36.91
C LYS A 242 -13.21 -2.63 37.38
#